data_876e63c7e2161b250059fd5296c9ef10
#
_entry.id   876e63c7e2161b250059fd5296c9ef10
#
_cell.length_a   1.000
_cell.length_b   1.000
_cell.length_c   1.000
_cell.angle_alpha   90.00
_cell.angle_beta   90.00
_cell.angle_gamma   90.00
#
_symmetry.space_group_name_H-M   'P 1'
#
loop_
_entity.id
_entity.type
_entity.pdbx_description
1 polymer ?
#
loop_
_entity_poly.entity_id
_entity_poly.type
_entity_poly.pdbx_seq_one_letter_code
_entity_poly.pdbx_strand_id
1 'polypeptide(L)'
;MKHKEFILTPLSSLIEQTLQPLDLYKGQICNYIMKEYVLQTLFMKLTGCMEQKAKCILWDIATHDFEYRRDFLHDNSNQGEYSTYDSKNYVYKTLVTHGGIIDNQTKVELLNQLKSFKDNILEESILKVWLPRELRDLKIKKLFAIKRWAGVSLLGSPLNDEEYKSLYTHRNRCAHNVLSYQGNVMNPQKIKDEGDASYATWFTLLVLMDMIYMEQYERVHNQMKLISL
;
A
#
# COMPACT_ATOMS: atom_id res chain seq x y z
N MET A 1 1.99 -21.26 4.00
CA MET A 1 2.13 -20.00 4.77
C MET A 1 0.80 -19.77 5.46
N LYS A 2 0.79 -19.57 6.77
CA LYS A 2 -0.45 -19.26 7.49
C LYS A 2 -0.85 -17.81 7.16
N HIS A 3 -2.14 -17.52 7.02
CA HIS A 3 -2.64 -16.18 6.68
C HIS A 3 -2.01 -15.09 7.55
N LYS A 4 -1.93 -15.31 8.86
CA LYS A 4 -1.33 -14.38 9.81
C LYS A 4 0.11 -13.98 9.44
N GLU A 5 0.98 -14.93 9.12
CA GLU A 5 2.38 -14.63 8.77
C GLU A 5 2.46 -13.77 7.50
N PHE A 6 1.60 -14.04 6.52
CA PHE A 6 1.54 -13.24 5.30
C PHE A 6 0.98 -11.83 5.56
N ILE A 7 -0.08 -11.71 6.37
CA ILE A 7 -0.69 -10.41 6.71
C ILE A 7 0.33 -9.53 7.44
N LEU A 8 1.10 -10.09 8.36
CA LEU A 8 2.07 -9.37 9.18
C LEU A 8 3.46 -9.19 8.52
N THR A 9 3.66 -9.68 7.29
CA THR A 9 4.89 -9.41 6.55
C THR A 9 4.84 -8.00 5.95
N PRO A 10 5.70 -7.04 6.34
CA PRO A 10 5.62 -5.66 5.86
C PRO A 10 5.87 -5.53 4.36
N LEU A 11 5.12 -4.65 3.68
CA LEU A 11 5.41 -4.30 2.28
C LEU A 11 6.78 -3.64 2.10
N SER A 12 7.26 -2.92 3.11
CA SER A 12 8.61 -2.34 3.10
C SER A 12 9.68 -3.40 2.87
N SER A 13 9.54 -4.60 3.46
CA SER A 13 10.50 -5.68 3.26
C SER A 13 10.51 -6.21 1.82
N LEU A 14 9.38 -6.19 1.12
CA LEU A 14 9.31 -6.55 -0.30
C LEU A 14 10.03 -5.51 -1.17
N ILE A 15 9.93 -4.24 -0.80
CA ILE A 15 10.67 -3.14 -1.47
C ILE A 15 12.16 -3.34 -1.26
N GLU A 16 12.61 -3.52 -0.02
CA GLU A 16 14.03 -3.77 0.32
C GLU A 16 14.60 -4.95 -0.46
N GLN A 17 13.95 -6.11 -0.39
CA GLN A 17 14.39 -7.32 -1.09
C GLN A 17 14.48 -7.13 -2.62
N THR A 18 13.63 -6.30 -3.19
CA THR A 18 13.65 -6.01 -4.63
C THR A 18 14.77 -5.02 -5.00
N LEU A 19 15.06 -4.05 -4.13
CA LEU A 19 16.03 -3.00 -4.40
C LEU A 19 17.46 -3.39 -4.03
N GLN A 20 17.63 -4.20 -2.99
CA GLN A 20 18.97 -4.60 -2.49
C GLN A 20 19.91 -5.15 -3.58
N PRO A 21 19.50 -6.06 -4.49
CA PRO A 21 20.39 -6.50 -5.56
C PRO A 21 20.75 -5.39 -6.55
N LEU A 22 19.88 -4.37 -6.70
CA LEU A 22 20.09 -3.26 -7.62
C LEU A 22 21.01 -2.18 -7.06
N ASP A 23 21.16 -2.13 -5.74
CA ASP A 23 22.06 -1.19 -5.07
C ASP A 23 23.52 -1.39 -5.44
N LEU A 24 23.91 -2.60 -5.83
CA LEU A 24 25.25 -2.90 -6.36
C LEU A 24 25.55 -2.14 -7.66
N TYR A 25 24.52 -1.67 -8.36
CA TYR A 25 24.61 -0.99 -9.65
C TYR A 25 24.31 0.50 -9.59
N LYS A 26 24.30 1.13 -8.39
CA LYS A 26 23.93 2.55 -8.17
C LYS A 26 24.62 3.55 -9.13
N GLY A 27 25.80 3.25 -9.66
CA GLY A 27 26.52 4.12 -10.60
C GLY A 27 26.44 3.70 -12.08
N GLN A 28 25.88 2.56 -12.42
CA GLN A 28 26.00 1.95 -13.75
C GLN A 28 24.67 1.85 -14.51
N ILE A 29 23.52 1.85 -13.84
CA ILE A 29 22.22 1.68 -14.50
C ILE A 29 21.60 3.05 -14.75
N CYS A 30 21.94 3.65 -15.88
CA CYS A 30 21.27 4.84 -16.41
C CYS A 30 20.29 4.51 -17.55
N ASN A 31 19.91 3.24 -17.73
CA ASN A 31 18.96 2.87 -18.79
C ASN A 31 17.53 3.15 -18.31
N TYR A 32 16.89 4.17 -18.91
CA TYR A 32 15.52 4.58 -18.62
C TYR A 32 14.52 3.40 -18.73
N ILE A 33 14.68 2.52 -19.70
CA ILE A 33 13.80 1.38 -19.94
C ILE A 33 13.87 0.39 -18.77
N MET A 34 15.07 0.08 -18.29
CA MET A 34 15.24 -0.81 -17.14
C MET A 34 14.68 -0.20 -15.86
N LYS A 35 14.94 1.09 -15.61
CA LYS A 35 14.35 1.84 -14.49
C LYS A 35 12.84 1.71 -14.49
N GLU A 36 12.21 2.04 -15.62
CA GLU A 36 10.75 2.03 -15.73
C GLU A 36 10.18 0.62 -15.54
N TYR A 37 10.81 -0.39 -16.15
CA TYR A 37 10.42 -1.78 -15.98
C TYR A 37 10.46 -2.25 -14.52
N VAL A 38 11.54 -1.91 -13.80
CA VAL A 38 11.68 -2.28 -12.37
C VAL A 38 10.65 -1.57 -11.52
N LEU A 39 10.44 -0.26 -11.73
CA LEU A 39 9.46 0.52 -10.97
C LEU A 39 8.04 0.02 -11.20
N GLN A 40 7.64 -0.26 -12.44
CA GLN A 40 6.35 -0.83 -12.77
C GLN A 40 6.17 -2.23 -12.16
N THR A 41 7.19 -3.09 -12.28
CA THR A 41 7.15 -4.44 -11.73
C THR A 41 7.01 -4.43 -10.21
N LEU A 42 7.79 -3.58 -9.53
CA LEU A 42 7.71 -3.40 -8.08
C LEU A 42 6.33 -2.88 -7.68
N PHE A 43 5.84 -1.86 -8.38
CA PHE A 43 4.52 -1.28 -8.14
C PHE A 43 3.39 -2.32 -8.27
N MET A 44 3.42 -3.14 -9.33
CA MET A 44 2.43 -4.21 -9.52
C MET A 44 2.53 -5.31 -8.45
N LYS A 45 3.73 -5.66 -8.01
CA LYS A 45 3.93 -6.59 -6.89
C LYS A 45 3.34 -6.04 -5.58
N LEU A 46 3.57 -4.77 -5.27
CA LEU A 46 3.06 -4.13 -4.06
C LEU A 46 1.54 -4.04 -4.07
N THR A 47 0.93 -3.60 -5.16
CA THR A 47 -0.53 -3.52 -5.29
C THR A 47 -1.17 -4.90 -5.21
N GLY A 48 -0.62 -5.90 -5.88
CA GLY A 48 -1.08 -7.29 -5.81
C GLY A 48 -0.93 -7.89 -4.41
N CYS A 49 0.17 -7.62 -3.70
CA CYS A 49 0.37 -8.04 -2.33
C CYS A 49 -0.69 -7.43 -1.39
N MET A 50 -1.00 -6.13 -1.55
CA MET A 50 -2.06 -5.46 -0.78
C MET A 50 -3.44 -6.07 -1.02
N GLU A 51 -3.76 -6.43 -2.27
CA GLU A 51 -5.02 -7.12 -2.59
C GLU A 51 -5.11 -8.50 -1.93
N GLN A 52 -4.02 -9.25 -1.95
CA GLN A 52 -3.98 -10.57 -1.30
C GLN A 52 -4.06 -10.45 0.23
N LYS A 53 -3.38 -9.47 0.84
CA LYS A 53 -3.51 -9.20 2.28
C LYS A 53 -4.95 -8.86 2.66
N ALA A 54 -5.61 -8.00 1.90
CA ALA A 54 -7.01 -7.64 2.11
C ALA A 54 -7.91 -8.90 2.12
N LYS A 55 -7.74 -9.80 1.15
CA LYS A 55 -8.45 -11.09 1.10
C LYS A 55 -8.14 -11.96 2.31
N CYS A 56 -6.86 -12.12 2.66
CA CYS A 56 -6.44 -12.94 3.79
C CYS A 56 -7.01 -12.42 5.12
N ILE A 57 -7.06 -11.10 5.31
CA ILE A 57 -7.65 -10.47 6.51
C ILE A 57 -9.13 -10.86 6.65
N LEU A 58 -9.92 -10.66 5.59
CA LEU A 58 -11.36 -10.96 5.64
C LEU A 58 -11.62 -12.45 5.85
N TRP A 59 -10.86 -13.32 5.19
CA TRP A 59 -10.97 -14.76 5.38
C TRP A 59 -10.55 -15.21 6.78
N ASP A 60 -9.52 -14.59 7.35
CA ASP A 60 -9.10 -14.92 8.71
C ASP A 60 -10.16 -14.48 9.74
N ILE A 61 -10.74 -13.27 9.60
CA ILE A 61 -11.87 -12.83 10.41
C ILE A 61 -13.07 -13.79 10.24
N ALA A 62 -13.46 -14.10 9.02
CA ALA A 62 -14.58 -15.01 8.74
C ALA A 62 -14.33 -16.46 9.25
N THR A 63 -13.09 -16.84 9.48
CA THR A 63 -12.74 -18.14 10.07
C THR A 63 -13.05 -18.17 11.56
N HIS A 64 -12.88 -17.06 12.26
CA HIS A 64 -13.01 -16.96 13.70
C HIS A 64 -14.34 -16.35 14.16
N ASP A 65 -15.07 -15.65 13.28
CA ASP A 65 -16.37 -15.05 13.56
C ASP A 65 -17.46 -15.68 12.67
N PHE A 66 -18.37 -16.43 13.31
CA PHE A 66 -19.43 -17.16 12.60
C PHE A 66 -20.49 -16.20 12.01
N GLU A 67 -20.86 -15.15 12.72
CA GLU A 67 -21.87 -14.19 12.25
C GLU A 67 -21.33 -13.40 11.07
N TYR A 68 -20.11 -12.89 11.20
CA TYR A 68 -19.41 -12.22 10.08
C TYR A 68 -19.27 -13.14 8.87
N ARG A 69 -18.90 -14.43 9.08
CA ARG A 69 -18.76 -15.41 7.99
C ARG A 69 -20.06 -15.63 7.23
N ARG A 70 -21.18 -15.75 7.95
CA ARG A 70 -22.51 -15.92 7.33
C ARG A 70 -22.80 -14.74 6.39
N ASP A 71 -22.65 -13.51 6.90
CA ASP A 71 -22.95 -12.30 6.14
C ASP A 71 -21.97 -12.09 4.98
N PHE A 72 -20.68 -12.38 5.19
CA PHE A 72 -19.64 -12.32 4.16
C PHE A 72 -19.89 -13.30 3.00
N LEU A 73 -20.38 -14.51 3.29
CA LEU A 73 -20.70 -15.51 2.25
C LEU A 73 -21.99 -15.20 1.50
N HIS A 74 -22.94 -14.52 2.14
CA HIS A 74 -24.18 -14.10 1.49
C HIS A 74 -24.00 -12.87 0.58
N ASP A 75 -23.04 -12.02 0.87
CA ASP A 75 -22.75 -10.83 0.07
C ASP A 75 -21.72 -11.13 -1.02
N ASN A 76 -22.20 -11.61 -2.18
CA ASN A 76 -21.36 -11.90 -3.35
C ASN A 76 -20.56 -10.68 -3.86
N SER A 77 -20.98 -9.46 -3.53
CA SER A 77 -20.30 -8.23 -3.94
C SER A 77 -18.93 -8.07 -3.27
N ASN A 78 -18.75 -8.68 -2.09
CA ASN A 78 -17.53 -8.59 -1.28
C ASN A 78 -16.46 -9.63 -1.64
N GLN A 79 -16.76 -10.60 -2.51
CA GLN A 79 -15.82 -11.67 -2.90
C GLN A 79 -14.94 -11.28 -4.12
N GLY A 80 -15.03 -10.06 -4.58
CA GLY A 80 -14.43 -9.58 -5.81
C GLY A 80 -12.98 -9.12 -5.71
N GLU A 81 -12.67 -8.15 -6.52
CA GLU A 81 -11.36 -7.51 -6.64
C GLU A 81 -11.18 -6.43 -5.54
N TYR A 82 -10.12 -6.55 -4.75
CA TYR A 82 -9.77 -5.57 -3.70
C TYR A 82 -8.78 -4.52 -4.18
N SER A 83 -8.87 -4.08 -5.43
CA SER A 83 -8.00 -3.07 -6.02
C SER A 83 -8.48 -1.64 -5.77
N THR A 84 -9.78 -1.42 -5.64
CA THR A 84 -10.37 -0.10 -5.44
C THR A 84 -10.16 0.42 -4.02
N TYR A 85 -10.30 1.75 -3.85
CA TYR A 85 -10.29 2.35 -2.52
C TYR A 85 -11.45 1.84 -1.65
N ASP A 86 -12.64 1.77 -2.21
CA ASP A 86 -13.84 1.36 -1.46
C ASP A 86 -13.70 -0.06 -0.91
N SER A 87 -13.17 -0.98 -1.71
CA SER A 87 -12.92 -2.35 -1.25
C SER A 87 -11.85 -2.41 -0.15
N LYS A 88 -10.78 -1.61 -0.24
CA LYS A 88 -9.78 -1.52 0.83
C LYS A 88 -10.34 -0.85 2.09
N ASN A 89 -11.13 0.21 1.91
CA ASN A 89 -11.78 0.88 3.04
C ASN A 89 -12.82 -0.02 3.73
N TYR A 90 -13.48 -0.90 2.99
CA TYR A 90 -14.34 -1.95 3.56
C TYR A 90 -13.54 -2.88 4.48
N VAL A 91 -12.40 -3.39 4.04
CA VAL A 91 -11.50 -4.21 4.87
C VAL A 91 -11.10 -3.48 6.15
N TYR A 92 -10.71 -2.21 6.02
CA TYR A 92 -10.37 -1.36 7.16
C TYR A 92 -11.54 -1.21 8.14
N LYS A 93 -12.75 -0.92 7.64
CA LYS A 93 -13.95 -0.80 8.47
C LYS A 93 -14.27 -2.12 9.19
N THR A 94 -14.13 -3.25 8.52
CA THR A 94 -14.29 -4.58 9.13
C THR A 94 -13.30 -4.76 10.29
N LEU A 95 -12.02 -4.41 10.08
CA LEU A 95 -11.01 -4.45 11.13
C LEU A 95 -11.36 -3.53 12.31
N VAL A 96 -11.84 -2.32 12.04
CA VAL A 96 -12.26 -1.35 13.09
C VAL A 96 -13.47 -1.86 13.88
N THR A 97 -14.42 -2.51 13.21
CA THR A 97 -15.59 -3.10 13.89
C THR A 97 -15.16 -4.16 14.92
N HIS A 98 -14.14 -4.94 14.63
CA HIS A 98 -13.65 -6.01 15.51
C HIS A 98 -12.54 -5.58 16.47
N GLY A 99 -11.76 -4.53 16.14
CA GLY A 99 -10.56 -4.13 16.90
C GLY A 99 -10.58 -2.70 17.46
N GLY A 100 -11.63 -1.94 17.16
CA GLY A 100 -11.72 -0.53 17.54
C GLY A 100 -10.84 0.39 16.68
N ILE A 101 -10.93 1.69 16.91
CA ILE A 101 -10.16 2.71 16.17
C ILE A 101 -8.76 2.82 16.76
N ILE A 102 -7.75 3.00 15.90
CA ILE A 102 -6.37 3.30 16.30
C ILE A 102 -6.32 4.62 17.06
N ASP A 103 -5.72 4.60 18.25
CA ASP A 103 -5.51 5.79 19.07
C ASP A 103 -4.44 6.73 18.48
N ASN A 104 -4.37 7.95 19.04
CA ASN A 104 -3.44 8.96 18.53
C ASN A 104 -1.97 8.62 18.79
N GLN A 105 -1.65 7.89 19.87
CA GLN A 105 -0.29 7.49 20.18
C GLN A 105 0.22 6.50 19.14
N THR A 106 -0.56 5.46 18.87
CA THR A 106 -0.25 4.48 17.81
C THR A 106 -0.11 5.14 16.43
N LYS A 107 -0.95 6.14 16.12
CA LYS A 107 -0.78 6.92 14.88
C LYS A 107 0.54 7.65 14.80
N VAL A 108 1.06 8.19 15.91
CA VAL A 108 2.39 8.81 15.97
C VAL A 108 3.48 7.78 15.76
N GLU A 109 3.34 6.58 16.31
CA GLU A 109 4.29 5.48 16.13
C GLU A 109 4.34 5.02 14.67
N LEU A 110 3.19 4.80 14.03
CA LEU A 110 3.09 4.48 12.59
C LEU A 110 3.70 5.59 11.73
N LEU A 111 3.48 6.85 12.10
CA LEU A 111 4.08 7.99 11.41
C LEU A 111 5.62 7.98 11.49
N ASN A 112 6.17 7.65 12.65
CA ASN A 112 7.63 7.56 12.83
C ASN A 112 8.21 6.37 12.04
N GLN A 113 7.52 5.23 12.02
CA GLN A 113 7.89 4.10 11.17
C GLN A 113 7.87 4.46 9.68
N LEU A 114 6.85 5.20 9.24
CA LEU A 114 6.75 5.65 7.84
C LEU A 114 7.87 6.64 7.47
N LYS A 115 8.29 7.50 8.39
CA LYS A 115 9.46 8.37 8.21
C LYS A 115 10.74 7.57 8.11
N SER A 116 10.92 6.57 8.99
CA SER A 116 12.07 5.67 8.92
C SER A 116 12.10 4.88 7.60
N PHE A 117 10.95 4.42 7.10
CA PHE A 117 10.85 3.81 5.77
C PHE A 117 11.34 4.76 4.67
N LYS A 118 10.89 6.03 4.69
CA LYS A 118 11.36 7.02 3.72
C LYS A 118 12.87 7.21 3.80
N ASP A 119 13.39 7.47 4.99
CA ASP A 119 14.79 7.81 5.17
C ASP A 119 15.73 6.61 4.91
N ASN A 120 15.38 5.42 5.40
CA ASN A 120 16.25 4.25 5.34
C ASN A 120 16.09 3.43 4.05
N ILE A 121 14.91 3.41 3.45
CA ILE A 121 14.64 2.56 2.27
C ILE A 121 14.62 3.39 0.99
N LEU A 122 13.87 4.48 0.96
CA LEU A 122 13.77 5.26 -0.28
C LEU A 122 15.02 6.10 -0.53
N GLU A 123 15.57 6.76 0.51
CA GLU A 123 16.70 7.67 0.34
C GLU A 123 18.06 6.96 0.35
N GLU A 124 18.17 5.76 0.94
CA GLU A 124 19.43 5.00 0.96
C GLU A 124 19.56 3.99 -0.20
N SER A 125 18.47 3.73 -0.96
CA SER A 125 18.48 2.81 -2.09
C SER A 125 18.76 3.48 -3.43
N ILE A 126 18.77 2.67 -4.50
CA ILE A 126 18.87 3.16 -5.89
C ILE A 126 17.72 4.11 -6.27
N LEU A 127 16.61 4.11 -5.53
CA LEU A 127 15.50 5.04 -5.76
C LEU A 127 15.91 6.49 -5.58
N LYS A 128 16.88 6.79 -4.70
CA LYS A 128 17.46 8.14 -4.58
C LYS A 128 18.05 8.64 -5.89
N VAL A 129 18.64 7.74 -6.66
CA VAL A 129 19.23 8.08 -7.98
C VAL A 129 18.14 8.16 -9.04
N TRP A 130 17.17 7.25 -8.99
CA TRP A 130 16.12 7.15 -9.99
C TRP A 130 15.01 8.18 -9.84
N LEU A 131 14.67 8.56 -8.61
CA LEU A 131 13.54 9.43 -8.25
C LEU A 131 13.98 10.64 -7.40
N PRO A 132 15.10 11.32 -7.72
CA PRO A 132 15.66 12.34 -6.82
C PRO A 132 14.73 13.54 -6.62
N ARG A 133 13.97 13.91 -7.65
CA ARG A 133 12.99 15.01 -7.58
C ARG A 133 11.78 14.60 -6.75
N GLU A 134 11.24 13.43 -7.02
CA GLU A 134 10.05 12.89 -6.37
C GLU A 134 10.26 12.71 -4.86
N LEU A 135 11.43 12.24 -4.44
CA LEU A 135 11.78 12.11 -3.02
C LEU A 135 11.90 13.47 -2.32
N ARG A 136 12.43 14.50 -3.02
CA ARG A 136 12.48 15.87 -2.48
C ARG A 136 11.10 16.50 -2.37
N ASP A 137 10.30 16.30 -3.42
CA ASP A 137 8.96 16.89 -3.55
C ASP A 137 7.89 16.03 -2.85
N LEU A 138 8.27 14.89 -2.25
CA LEU A 138 7.36 14.05 -1.48
C LEU A 138 6.68 14.91 -0.43
N LYS A 139 5.40 15.22 -0.67
CA LYS A 139 4.62 16.17 0.16
C LYS A 139 4.27 15.54 1.51
N ILE A 140 5.31 15.27 2.28
CA ILE A 140 5.31 14.65 3.60
C ILE A 140 4.19 15.23 4.47
N LYS A 141 3.97 16.55 4.43
CA LYS A 141 2.91 17.20 5.19
C LYS A 141 1.50 16.72 4.83
N LYS A 142 1.24 16.34 3.56
CA LYS A 142 -0.05 15.78 3.14
C LYS A 142 -0.20 14.33 3.58
N LEU A 143 0.82 13.50 3.35
CA LEU A 143 0.82 12.08 3.71
C LEU A 143 0.87 11.86 5.21
N PHE A 144 1.64 12.69 5.92
CA PHE A 144 1.91 12.54 7.36
C PHE A 144 1.02 13.39 8.28
N ALA A 145 -0.09 13.94 7.80
CA ALA A 145 -1.03 14.64 8.65
C ALA A 145 -1.89 13.64 9.44
N ILE A 146 -1.55 13.40 10.70
CA ILE A 146 -2.16 12.41 11.61
C ILE A 146 -3.70 12.42 11.61
N LYS A 147 -4.31 13.59 11.45
CA LYS A 147 -5.78 13.74 11.44
C LYS A 147 -6.46 13.22 10.16
N ARG A 148 -5.71 12.77 9.16
CA ARG A 148 -6.23 12.50 7.82
C ARG A 148 -6.33 11.02 7.48
N TRP A 149 -5.93 10.12 8.35
CA TRP A 149 -5.96 8.69 8.11
C TRP A 149 -6.19 7.87 9.40
N ALA A 150 -6.54 6.61 9.25
CA ALA A 150 -6.80 5.65 10.33
C ALA A 150 -7.81 6.18 11.39
N GLY A 151 -8.90 6.77 10.92
CA GLY A 151 -10.02 7.20 11.73
C GLY A 151 -11.29 6.45 11.35
N VAL A 152 -12.33 7.17 10.93
CA VAL A 152 -13.58 6.58 10.41
C VAL A 152 -13.36 5.89 9.05
N SER A 153 -12.34 6.30 8.31
CA SER A 153 -11.93 5.71 7.04
C SER A 153 -10.42 5.47 7.00
N LEU A 154 -9.99 4.52 6.15
CA LEU A 154 -8.59 4.15 5.96
C LEU A 154 -7.71 5.36 5.64
N LEU A 155 -8.13 6.18 4.69
CA LEU A 155 -7.47 7.42 4.30
C LEU A 155 -8.44 8.60 4.44
N GLY A 156 -7.92 9.77 4.77
CA GLY A 156 -8.66 11.02 4.71
C GLY A 156 -8.89 11.46 3.25
N SER A 157 -9.91 12.31 3.05
CA SER A 157 -10.34 12.77 1.72
C SER A 157 -9.20 13.19 0.77
N PRO A 158 -8.23 14.05 1.16
CA PRO A 158 -7.17 14.45 0.23
C PRO A 158 -6.29 13.29 -0.25
N LEU A 159 -6.02 12.29 0.61
CA LEU A 159 -5.21 11.13 0.24
C LEU A 159 -5.99 10.15 -0.63
N ASN A 160 -7.30 10.01 -0.40
CA ASN A 160 -8.15 9.18 -1.22
C ASN A 160 -8.36 9.81 -2.60
N ASP A 161 -8.82 11.06 -2.63
CA ASP A 161 -9.34 11.69 -3.85
C ASP A 161 -8.21 12.07 -4.84
N GLU A 162 -7.04 12.45 -4.34
CA GLU A 162 -5.90 12.85 -5.16
C GLU A 162 -4.93 11.69 -5.38
N GLU A 163 -4.37 11.16 -4.28
CA GLU A 163 -3.22 10.25 -4.35
C GLU A 163 -3.63 8.80 -4.67
N TYR A 164 -4.63 8.26 -3.97
CA TYR A 164 -5.07 6.88 -4.24
C TYR A 164 -5.73 6.75 -5.61
N LYS A 165 -6.50 7.73 -6.04
CA LYS A 165 -7.11 7.73 -7.36
C LYS A 165 -6.04 7.72 -8.47
N SER A 166 -4.97 8.49 -8.29
CA SER A 166 -3.81 8.50 -9.19
C SER A 166 -3.12 7.12 -9.22
N LEU A 167 -2.85 6.54 -8.04
CA LEU A 167 -2.30 5.20 -7.88
C LEU A 167 -3.15 4.15 -8.61
N TYR A 168 -4.46 4.14 -8.36
CA TYR A 168 -5.39 3.19 -8.96
C TYR A 168 -5.45 3.30 -10.48
N THR A 169 -5.46 4.53 -10.99
CA THR A 169 -5.42 4.78 -12.44
C THR A 169 -4.13 4.22 -13.07
N HIS A 170 -2.99 4.43 -12.42
CA HIS A 170 -1.71 3.89 -12.89
C HIS A 170 -1.68 2.36 -12.82
N ARG A 171 -2.17 1.76 -11.73
CA ARG A 171 -2.29 0.29 -11.59
C ARG A 171 -3.10 -0.31 -12.74
N ASN A 172 -4.23 0.28 -13.09
CA ASN A 172 -5.07 -0.21 -14.17
C ASN A 172 -4.40 -0.06 -15.53
N ARG A 173 -3.68 1.03 -15.77
CA ARG A 173 -2.86 1.18 -16.98
C ARG A 173 -1.83 0.05 -17.08
N CYS A 174 -1.08 -0.22 -16.01
CA CYS A 174 -0.08 -1.28 -16.00
C CYS A 174 -0.70 -2.68 -16.18
N ALA A 175 -1.86 -2.96 -15.57
CA ALA A 175 -2.50 -4.27 -15.61
C ALA A 175 -3.16 -4.58 -16.97
N HIS A 176 -3.80 -3.59 -17.60
CA HIS A 176 -4.61 -3.81 -18.80
C HIS A 176 -3.88 -3.54 -20.12
N ASN A 177 -2.71 -2.91 -20.07
CA ASN A 177 -2.00 -2.47 -21.28
C ASN A 177 -0.81 -3.34 -21.67
N VAL A 178 -0.77 -4.58 -21.22
CA VAL A 178 0.26 -5.57 -21.61
C VAL A 178 0.31 -5.82 -23.13
N LEU A 179 -0.78 -5.54 -23.86
CA LEU A 179 -0.89 -5.78 -25.30
C LEU A 179 -0.69 -4.52 -26.16
N SER A 180 -0.80 -3.31 -25.63
CA SER A 180 -0.58 -2.08 -26.39
C SER A 180 0.69 -1.35 -25.95
N TYR A 181 1.81 -1.98 -26.19
CA TYR A 181 3.14 -1.49 -25.83
C TYR A 181 3.46 -0.07 -26.35
N GLN A 182 2.82 0.36 -27.42
CA GLN A 182 3.12 1.64 -28.08
C GLN A 182 2.34 2.86 -27.58
N GLY A 183 1.22 2.66 -26.88
CA GLY A 183 0.36 3.77 -26.43
C GLY A 183 0.50 4.17 -24.96
N ASN A 184 1.18 3.36 -24.16
CA ASN A 184 1.15 3.46 -22.69
C ASN A 184 2.51 3.55 -22.01
N VAL A 185 3.60 3.51 -22.76
CA VAL A 185 4.89 3.98 -22.26
C VAL A 185 4.67 5.47 -21.97
N MET A 186 4.67 5.86 -20.70
CA MET A 186 4.58 7.27 -20.35
C MET A 186 5.70 8.01 -21.10
N ASN A 187 5.32 8.81 -22.08
CA ASN A 187 6.25 9.72 -22.73
C ASN A 187 6.87 10.58 -21.64
N PRO A 188 8.21 10.75 -21.58
CA PRO A 188 8.88 11.65 -20.63
C PRO A 188 8.24 13.02 -20.52
N GLN A 189 7.61 13.50 -21.59
CA GLN A 189 6.85 14.75 -21.61
C GLN A 189 5.56 14.63 -20.80
N LYS A 190 4.82 13.53 -20.89
CA LYS A 190 3.60 13.30 -20.07
C LYS A 190 3.91 13.13 -18.60
N ILE A 191 5.03 12.49 -18.23
CA ILE A 191 5.50 12.43 -16.85
C ILE A 191 5.78 13.82 -16.31
N LYS A 192 6.22 14.74 -17.17
CA LYS A 192 6.53 16.13 -16.84
C LYS A 192 5.26 16.98 -16.72
N ASP A 193 4.24 16.67 -17.49
CA ASP A 193 3.00 17.44 -17.63
C ASP A 193 1.86 16.92 -16.72
N GLU A 194 1.80 15.64 -16.40
CA GLU A 194 0.88 15.02 -15.41
C GLU A 194 1.36 15.15 -13.95
N GLY A 195 2.19 16.04 -13.71
CA GLY A 195 2.81 16.78 -12.61
C GLY A 195 2.72 16.34 -11.16
N ASP A 196 2.08 15.24 -10.72
CA ASP A 196 2.00 14.87 -9.29
C ASP A 196 2.02 13.37 -8.99
N ALA A 197 2.02 12.52 -9.99
CA ALA A 197 2.02 11.06 -9.80
C ALA A 197 3.45 10.54 -9.73
N SER A 198 3.94 10.24 -8.53
CA SER A 198 5.28 9.71 -8.34
C SER A 198 5.27 8.33 -7.71
N TYR A 199 6.13 7.44 -8.18
CA TYR A 199 6.33 6.11 -7.57
C TYR A 199 6.68 6.21 -6.09
N ALA A 200 7.45 7.22 -5.68
CA ALA A 200 7.79 7.45 -4.28
C ALA A 200 6.52 7.71 -3.44
N THR A 201 5.59 8.52 -3.94
CA THR A 201 4.31 8.79 -3.27
C THR A 201 3.46 7.52 -3.19
N TRP A 202 3.34 6.78 -4.28
CA TRP A 202 2.54 5.55 -4.30
C TRP A 202 3.12 4.46 -3.41
N PHE A 203 4.44 4.27 -3.40
CA PHE A 203 5.09 3.32 -2.48
C PHE A 203 4.86 3.70 -1.03
N THR A 204 5.03 4.99 -0.69
CA THR A 204 4.79 5.50 0.66
C THR A 204 3.33 5.32 1.08
N LEU A 205 2.39 5.58 0.17
CA LEU A 205 0.96 5.40 0.44
C LEU A 205 0.60 3.92 0.67
N LEU A 206 1.12 3.01 -0.16
CA LEU A 206 0.90 1.57 0.00
C LEU A 206 1.49 1.06 1.31
N VAL A 207 2.69 1.51 1.68
CA VAL A 207 3.32 1.15 2.96
C VAL A 207 2.53 1.71 4.15
N LEU A 208 2.00 2.94 4.07
CA LEU A 208 1.12 3.49 5.10
C LEU A 208 -0.14 2.64 5.29
N MET A 209 -0.80 2.28 4.20
CA MET A 209 -2.01 1.43 4.26
C MET A 209 -1.70 0.06 4.83
N ASP A 210 -0.56 -0.53 4.46
CA ASP A 210 -0.09 -1.80 4.99
C ASP A 210 0.16 -1.76 6.49
N MET A 211 0.85 -0.73 6.97
CA MET A 211 1.10 -0.51 8.40
C MET A 211 -0.22 -0.40 9.18
N ILE A 212 -1.20 0.34 8.66
CA ILE A 212 -2.52 0.46 9.27
C ILE A 212 -3.23 -0.90 9.33
N TYR A 213 -3.16 -1.68 8.26
CA TYR A 213 -3.75 -3.02 8.22
C TYR A 213 -3.10 -3.97 9.21
N MET A 214 -1.78 -3.99 9.30
CA MET A 214 -1.05 -4.85 10.23
C MET A 214 -1.39 -4.50 11.67
N GLU A 215 -1.35 -3.23 12.04
CA GLU A 215 -1.69 -2.76 13.39
C GLU A 215 -3.13 -3.13 13.77
N GLN A 216 -4.09 -2.86 12.89
CA GLN A 216 -5.49 -3.19 13.14
C GLN A 216 -5.71 -4.70 13.22
N TYR A 217 -5.07 -5.47 12.35
CA TYR A 217 -5.18 -6.92 12.36
C TYR A 217 -4.61 -7.53 13.66
N GLU A 218 -3.50 -7.03 14.16
CA GLU A 218 -2.95 -7.48 15.45
C GLU A 218 -3.90 -7.21 16.61
N ARG A 219 -4.57 -6.05 16.63
CA ARG A 219 -5.60 -5.72 17.63
C ARG A 219 -6.76 -6.71 17.58
N VAL A 220 -7.31 -6.94 16.40
CA VAL A 220 -8.40 -7.93 16.19
C VAL A 220 -7.98 -9.31 16.65
N HIS A 221 -6.80 -9.77 16.23
CA HIS A 221 -6.29 -11.10 16.57
C HIS A 221 -6.07 -11.29 18.08
N ASN A 222 -5.61 -10.25 18.77
CA ASN A 222 -5.43 -10.28 20.22
C ASN A 222 -6.78 -10.30 20.97
N GLN A 223 -7.79 -9.57 20.48
CA GLN A 223 -9.14 -9.60 21.06
C GLN A 223 -9.82 -10.97 20.87
N MET A 224 -9.72 -11.55 19.67
CA MET A 224 -10.27 -12.89 19.39
C MET A 224 -9.67 -13.98 20.29
N LYS A 225 -8.38 -13.90 20.61
CA LYS A 225 -7.74 -14.81 21.57
C LYS A 225 -8.27 -14.70 22.98
N LEU A 226 -8.62 -13.48 23.43
CA LEU A 226 -9.18 -13.26 24.78
C LEU A 226 -10.59 -13.82 24.92
N ILE A 227 -11.36 -13.87 23.83
CA ILE A 227 -12.73 -14.41 23.81
C ILE A 227 -12.72 -15.94 23.75
N SER A 228 -11.65 -16.55 23.25
CA SER A 228 -11.52 -18.02 23.12
C SER A 228 -10.91 -18.72 24.35
N LEU A 229 -10.58 -17.98 25.40
CA LEU A 229 -10.15 -18.44 26.72
C LEU A 229 -11.31 -18.41 27.73
#